data_22b639f06a59a1d361b76c654a94cf04
#
_entry.id   22b639f06a59a1d361b76c654a94cf04
#
_cell.length_a   1.000
_cell.length_b   1.000
_cell.length_c   1.000
_cell.angle_alpha   90.00
_cell.angle_beta   90.00
_cell.angle_gamma   90.00
#
_symmetry.space_group_name_H-M   'P 1'
#
loop_
_entity.id
_entity.type
_entity.pdbx_description
1 polymer ?
#
loop_
_entity_poly.entity_id
_entity_poly.type
_entity_poly.pdbx_seq_one_letter_code
_entity_poly.pdbx_strand_id
1 'polypeptide(L)'
;MLDSAEERWDAAAKLAADVTDYDLTPRRRFVLATVAGLALAAVGFGIVVAVVTTHADGTPRTDADYGLLLPAQLTLLVLGVLILVGGAVWSFAAGNVTTTGRAVTGPLNFDEQEGARKQIAGTEPIRPRRLPVLLAIVRQKRRNALSGAVVLSGVALLAVSSGIASDATFTAILYSAAVIGFVVYLATTVRAYRRAGRFLKQHAPAAKAS
;
A
#
# COMPACT_ATOMS: atom_id res chain seq x y z
N MET A 1 26.51 -5.55 17.99
CA MET A 1 25.54 -6.63 17.62
C MET A 1 24.76 -6.94 18.87
N LEU A 2 23.41 -6.98 18.84
CA LEU A 2 22.61 -7.34 20.03
C LEU A 2 22.62 -8.86 20.12
N ASP A 3 23.20 -9.41 21.19
CA ASP A 3 23.51 -10.85 21.28
C ASP A 3 22.37 -11.66 21.90
N SER A 4 21.53 -11.06 22.76
CA SER A 4 20.41 -11.74 23.37
C SER A 4 19.05 -11.35 22.78
N ALA A 5 18.08 -12.26 22.85
CA ALA A 5 16.71 -12.00 22.44
C ALA A 5 16.08 -10.85 23.26
N GLU A 6 16.38 -10.77 24.54
CA GLU A 6 15.85 -9.72 25.42
C GLU A 6 16.40 -8.34 25.04
N GLU A 7 17.69 -8.21 24.75
CA GLU A 7 18.28 -6.94 24.27
C GLU A 7 17.63 -6.46 22.98
N ARG A 8 17.33 -7.37 22.04
CA ARG A 8 16.63 -7.02 20.79
C ARG A 8 15.21 -6.53 21.03
N TRP A 9 14.48 -7.18 21.93
CA TRP A 9 13.12 -6.73 22.31
C TRP A 9 13.13 -5.41 23.08
N ASP A 10 14.12 -5.16 23.94
CA ASP A 10 14.28 -3.89 24.64
C ASP A 10 14.67 -2.74 23.67
N ALA A 11 15.51 -3.01 22.67
CA ALA A 11 15.80 -2.09 21.60
C ALA A 11 14.55 -1.78 20.76
N ALA A 12 13.74 -2.80 20.45
CA ALA A 12 12.45 -2.61 19.78
C ALA A 12 11.45 -1.81 20.65
N ALA A 13 11.46 -1.99 21.97
CA ALA A 13 10.61 -1.24 22.90
C ALA A 13 10.99 0.26 22.94
N LYS A 14 12.28 0.59 22.88
CA LYS A 14 12.74 1.98 22.77
C LYS A 14 12.22 2.64 21.48
N LEU A 15 12.31 1.96 20.35
CA LEU A 15 11.75 2.44 19.08
C LEU A 15 10.22 2.51 19.10
N ALA A 16 9.56 1.63 19.85
CA ALA A 16 8.11 1.61 20.00
C ALA A 16 7.58 2.85 20.75
N ALA A 17 8.35 3.40 21.68
CA ALA A 17 7.97 4.59 22.46
C ALA A 17 7.81 5.84 21.56
N ASP A 18 8.53 5.90 20.44
CA ASP A 18 8.45 7.01 19.48
C ASP A 18 7.25 6.87 18.52
N VAL A 19 6.55 5.73 18.52
CA VAL A 19 5.42 5.49 17.63
C VAL A 19 4.13 6.04 18.24
N THR A 20 3.82 7.29 17.93
CA THR A 20 2.59 7.96 18.38
C THR A 20 1.33 7.44 17.68
N ASP A 21 0.19 7.46 18.37
CA ASP A 21 -1.14 7.24 17.77
C ASP A 21 -1.49 8.45 16.89
N TYR A 22 -1.68 8.17 15.60
CA TYR A 22 -2.10 9.19 14.64
C TYR A 22 -3.61 9.20 14.51
N ASP A 23 -4.22 10.39 14.62
CA ASP A 23 -5.65 10.57 14.36
C ASP A 23 -5.95 10.26 12.88
N LEU A 24 -6.83 9.28 12.67
CA LEU A 24 -7.09 8.66 11.36
C LEU A 24 -8.15 9.40 10.53
N THR A 25 -8.75 10.46 11.06
CA THR A 25 -9.92 11.13 10.47
C THR A 25 -9.64 11.77 9.10
N PRO A 26 -8.56 12.55 8.88
CA PRO A 26 -8.22 13.05 7.55
C PRO A 26 -7.74 11.96 6.59
N ARG A 27 -7.16 10.88 7.12
CA ARG A 27 -6.66 9.74 6.34
C ARG A 27 -7.76 8.87 5.75
N ARG A 28 -8.91 8.77 6.40
CA ARG A 28 -10.05 8.00 5.90
C ARG A 28 -10.57 8.59 4.58
N ARG A 29 -10.61 9.91 4.47
CA ARG A 29 -10.99 10.61 3.24
C ARG A 29 -9.97 10.37 2.12
N PHE A 30 -8.69 10.36 2.46
CA PHE A 30 -7.62 10.11 1.51
C PHE A 30 -7.63 8.66 0.99
N VAL A 31 -7.84 7.67 1.86
CA VAL A 31 -8.02 6.26 1.47
C VAL A 31 -9.23 6.08 0.56
N LEU A 32 -10.35 6.74 0.88
CA LEU A 32 -11.53 6.70 0.03
C LEU A 32 -11.27 7.34 -1.34
N ALA A 33 -10.55 8.47 -1.39
CA ALA A 33 -10.15 9.10 -2.65
C ALA A 33 -9.22 8.19 -3.47
N THR A 34 -8.29 7.51 -2.81
CA THR A 34 -7.36 6.55 -3.47
C THR A 34 -8.10 5.33 -4.00
N VAL A 35 -9.04 4.77 -3.22
CA VAL A 35 -9.90 3.65 -3.67
C VAL A 35 -10.80 4.08 -4.82
N ALA A 36 -11.34 5.30 -4.78
CA ALA A 36 -12.13 5.86 -5.88
C ALA A 36 -11.27 6.09 -7.14
N GLY A 37 -10.05 6.60 -6.98
CA GLY A 37 -9.08 6.75 -8.08
C GLY A 37 -8.72 5.40 -8.72
N LEU A 38 -8.59 4.35 -7.92
CA LEU A 38 -8.36 2.99 -8.39
C LEU A 38 -9.57 2.39 -9.11
N ALA A 39 -10.78 2.63 -8.61
CA ALA A 39 -11.98 2.19 -9.29
C ALA A 39 -12.10 2.86 -10.68
N LEU A 40 -11.77 4.15 -10.77
CA LEU A 40 -11.69 4.87 -12.05
C LEU A 40 -10.58 4.32 -12.95
N ALA A 41 -9.40 3.98 -12.41
CA ALA A 41 -8.32 3.35 -13.16
C ALA A 41 -8.72 1.96 -13.68
N ALA A 42 -9.43 1.16 -12.88
CA ALA A 42 -9.94 -0.15 -13.30
C ALA A 42 -11.00 -0.04 -14.41
N VAL A 43 -11.87 0.96 -14.33
CA VAL A 43 -12.84 1.26 -15.39
C VAL A 43 -12.12 1.72 -16.66
N GLY A 44 -11.16 2.64 -16.55
CA GLY A 44 -10.32 3.08 -17.67
C GLY A 44 -9.57 1.91 -18.31
N PHE A 45 -9.04 0.99 -17.50
CA PHE A 45 -8.38 -0.22 -17.98
C PHE A 45 -9.37 -1.15 -18.71
N GLY A 46 -10.59 -1.33 -18.20
CA GLY A 46 -11.63 -2.10 -18.90
C GLY A 46 -11.95 -1.53 -20.29
N ILE A 47 -11.99 -0.21 -20.42
CA ILE A 47 -12.17 0.48 -21.70
C ILE A 47 -10.96 0.21 -22.63
N VAL A 48 -9.73 0.27 -22.10
CA VAL A 48 -8.51 -0.01 -22.89
C VAL A 48 -8.50 -1.45 -23.39
N VAL A 49 -8.78 -2.41 -22.51
CA VAL A 49 -8.85 -3.83 -22.91
C VAL A 49 -9.94 -4.03 -23.96
N ALA A 50 -11.10 -3.42 -23.80
CA ALA A 50 -12.17 -3.49 -24.79
C ALA A 50 -11.74 -2.92 -26.15
N VAL A 51 -11.09 -1.75 -26.16
CA VAL A 51 -10.58 -1.12 -27.39
C VAL A 51 -9.48 -1.95 -28.04
N VAL A 52 -8.53 -2.47 -27.26
CA VAL A 52 -7.44 -3.31 -27.79
C VAL A 52 -7.98 -4.64 -28.33
N THR A 53 -8.95 -5.26 -27.66
CA THR A 53 -9.54 -6.53 -28.13
C THR A 53 -10.42 -6.37 -29.36
N THR A 54 -11.12 -5.25 -29.49
CA THR A 54 -11.93 -4.96 -30.70
C THR A 54 -11.07 -4.61 -31.93
N HIS A 55 -9.82 -4.15 -31.72
CA HIS A 55 -8.87 -3.87 -32.79
C HIS A 55 -7.83 -4.98 -33.01
N ALA A 56 -7.95 -6.10 -32.32
CA ALA A 56 -7.04 -7.25 -32.48
C ALA A 56 -7.07 -7.89 -33.89
N ASP A 57 -8.04 -7.49 -34.72
CA ASP A 57 -8.20 -7.96 -36.10
C ASP A 57 -7.22 -7.31 -37.09
N GLY A 58 -6.22 -6.59 -36.61
CA GLY A 58 -5.13 -6.05 -37.43
C GLY A 58 -5.51 -4.80 -38.23
N THR A 59 -6.65 -4.20 -37.97
CA THR A 59 -7.03 -2.90 -38.58
C THR A 59 -6.25 -1.77 -37.91
N PRO A 60 -5.57 -0.88 -38.68
CA PRO A 60 -4.87 0.26 -38.10
C PRO A 60 -5.87 1.19 -37.40
N ARG A 61 -5.46 1.79 -36.30
CA ARG A 61 -6.25 2.79 -35.58
C ARG A 61 -6.57 3.96 -36.49
N THR A 62 -7.81 4.42 -36.47
CA THR A 62 -8.25 5.57 -37.21
C THR A 62 -7.91 6.88 -36.47
N ASP A 63 -7.86 8.02 -37.17
CA ASP A 63 -7.66 9.34 -36.56
C ASP A 63 -8.71 9.66 -35.48
N ALA A 64 -9.94 9.14 -35.64
CA ALA A 64 -11.00 9.28 -34.66
C ALA A 64 -10.67 8.54 -33.32
N ASP A 65 -10.02 7.39 -33.38
CA ASP A 65 -9.60 6.62 -32.19
C ASP A 65 -8.52 7.39 -31.42
N TYR A 66 -7.57 8.01 -32.13
CA TYR A 66 -6.55 8.87 -31.49
C TYR A 66 -7.17 10.12 -30.87
N GLY A 67 -8.22 10.70 -31.46
CA GLY A 67 -8.92 11.87 -30.94
C GLY A 67 -9.54 11.64 -29.55
N LEU A 68 -10.01 10.43 -29.28
CA LEU A 68 -10.62 10.06 -27.98
C LEU A 68 -9.60 9.51 -26.98
N LEU A 69 -8.64 8.70 -27.43
CA LEU A 69 -7.69 8.01 -26.57
C LEU A 69 -6.59 8.93 -26.05
N LEU A 70 -6.11 9.88 -26.85
CA LEU A 70 -5.03 10.78 -26.47
C LEU A 70 -5.34 11.63 -25.24
N PRO A 71 -6.50 12.34 -25.15
CA PRO A 71 -6.84 13.12 -23.96
C PRO A 71 -7.04 12.22 -22.73
N ALA A 72 -7.62 11.02 -22.88
CA ALA A 72 -7.76 10.08 -21.79
C ALA A 72 -6.39 9.60 -21.27
N GLN A 73 -5.48 9.26 -22.17
CA GLN A 73 -4.11 8.87 -21.86
C GLN A 73 -3.37 9.98 -21.11
N LEU A 74 -3.38 11.20 -21.62
CA LEU A 74 -2.72 12.36 -20.99
C LEU A 74 -3.30 12.65 -19.61
N THR A 75 -4.62 12.57 -19.46
CA THR A 75 -5.29 12.77 -18.17
C THR A 75 -4.83 11.73 -17.15
N LEU A 76 -4.79 10.45 -17.51
CA LEU A 76 -4.34 9.38 -16.63
C LEU A 76 -2.85 9.50 -16.30
N LEU A 77 -2.02 9.92 -17.24
CA LEU A 77 -0.60 10.16 -17.05
C LEU A 77 -0.38 11.29 -16.03
N VAL A 78 -1.02 12.44 -16.24
CA VAL A 78 -0.90 13.59 -15.34
C VAL A 78 -1.40 13.24 -13.92
N LEU A 79 -2.57 12.62 -13.80
CA LEU A 79 -3.11 12.15 -12.52
C LEU A 79 -2.19 11.14 -11.85
N GLY A 80 -1.65 10.18 -12.60
CA GLY A 80 -0.71 9.18 -12.11
C GLY A 80 0.55 9.82 -11.53
N VAL A 81 1.15 10.78 -12.25
CA VAL A 81 2.32 11.53 -11.77
C VAL A 81 1.99 12.35 -10.52
N LEU A 82 0.87 13.08 -10.51
CA LEU A 82 0.46 13.89 -9.36
C LEU A 82 0.23 13.04 -8.11
N ILE A 83 -0.44 11.88 -8.24
CA ILE A 83 -0.68 10.97 -7.13
C ILE A 83 0.62 10.31 -6.68
N LEU A 84 1.49 9.90 -7.60
CA LEU A 84 2.78 9.30 -7.28
C LEU A 84 3.67 10.27 -6.52
N VAL A 85 3.90 11.46 -7.07
CA VAL A 85 4.77 12.49 -6.49
C VAL A 85 4.15 13.05 -5.21
N GLY A 86 2.89 13.46 -5.25
CA GLY A 86 2.18 13.97 -4.08
C GLY A 86 2.08 12.94 -2.96
N GLY A 87 1.83 11.68 -3.29
CA GLY A 87 1.82 10.55 -2.35
C GLY A 87 3.20 10.27 -1.75
N ALA A 88 4.25 10.34 -2.54
CA ALA A 88 5.63 10.19 -2.06
C ALA A 88 6.00 11.33 -1.11
N VAL A 89 5.83 12.59 -1.53
CA VAL A 89 6.11 13.77 -0.70
C VAL A 89 5.33 13.72 0.61
N TRP A 90 4.03 13.42 0.55
CA TRP A 90 3.20 13.26 1.74
C TRP A 90 3.70 12.12 2.64
N SER A 91 4.11 10.99 2.07
CA SER A 91 4.62 9.85 2.83
C SER A 91 5.89 10.19 3.59
N PHE A 92 6.80 10.95 2.97
CA PHE A 92 8.02 11.46 3.62
C PHE A 92 7.69 12.52 4.68
N ALA A 93 6.91 13.54 4.33
CA ALA A 93 6.54 14.64 5.24
C ALA A 93 5.77 14.17 6.48
N ALA A 94 4.89 13.16 6.31
CA ALA A 94 4.14 12.56 7.41
C ALA A 94 4.96 11.52 8.21
N GLY A 95 6.23 11.29 7.89
CA GLY A 95 7.07 10.27 8.54
C GLY A 95 6.51 8.85 8.40
N ASN A 96 5.76 8.60 7.31
CA ASN A 96 5.16 7.29 7.05
C ASN A 96 6.17 6.33 6.41
N VAL A 97 7.24 6.84 5.82
CA VAL A 97 8.36 6.03 5.32
C VAL A 97 9.26 5.74 6.50
N THR A 98 9.22 4.50 6.96
CA THR A 98 10.13 4.03 7.99
C THR A 98 11.45 3.69 7.32
N THR A 99 12.47 4.50 7.54
CA THR A 99 13.84 4.11 7.21
C THR A 99 14.20 2.87 8.03
N THR A 100 15.02 1.99 7.48
CA THR A 100 15.38 0.70 8.08
C THR A 100 15.84 0.82 9.54
N GLY A 101 16.51 1.93 9.91
CA GLY A 101 16.97 2.19 11.28
C GLY A 101 15.89 2.65 12.27
N ARG A 102 14.68 3.02 11.80
CA ARG A 102 13.55 3.44 12.66
C ARG A 102 12.39 2.45 12.65
N ALA A 103 12.54 1.31 12.00
CA ALA A 103 11.54 0.26 12.03
C ALA A 103 11.55 -0.41 13.40
N VAL A 104 10.41 -0.48 14.08
CA VAL A 104 10.28 -1.18 15.37
C VAL A 104 10.72 -2.65 15.27
N THR A 105 10.57 -3.26 14.09
CA THR A 105 11.01 -4.62 13.81
C THR A 105 12.49 -4.71 13.44
N GLY A 106 13.20 -3.59 13.26
CA GLY A 106 14.60 -3.59 12.80
C GLY A 106 15.57 -4.35 13.73
N PRO A 107 15.48 -4.19 15.06
CA PRO A 107 16.32 -4.93 15.99
C PRO A 107 16.00 -6.42 16.08
N LEU A 108 14.77 -6.84 15.71
CA LEU A 108 14.31 -8.22 15.84
C LEU A 108 14.86 -9.10 14.71
N ASN A 109 15.29 -10.32 15.03
CA ASN A 109 15.67 -11.30 14.04
C ASN A 109 14.44 -11.88 13.31
N PHE A 110 14.66 -12.73 12.29
CA PHE A 110 13.59 -13.28 11.47
C PHE A 110 12.57 -14.09 12.27
N ASP A 111 13.04 -14.95 13.19
CA ASP A 111 12.17 -15.80 14.02
C ASP A 111 11.33 -14.98 14.99
N GLU A 112 11.92 -13.94 15.56
CA GLU A 112 11.23 -13.01 16.46
C GLU A 112 10.17 -12.17 15.72
N GLN A 113 10.46 -11.75 14.49
CA GLN A 113 9.48 -11.07 13.64
C GLN A 113 8.33 -12.00 13.26
N GLU A 114 8.63 -13.27 12.95
CA GLU A 114 7.62 -14.27 12.65
C GLU A 114 6.76 -14.59 13.91
N GLY A 115 7.38 -14.74 15.08
CA GLY A 115 6.67 -14.87 16.35
C GLY A 115 5.77 -13.66 16.63
N ALA A 116 6.25 -12.44 16.41
CA ALA A 116 5.43 -11.23 16.52
C ALA A 116 4.23 -11.24 15.55
N ARG A 117 4.43 -11.70 14.30
CA ARG A 117 3.34 -11.85 13.32
C ARG A 117 2.29 -12.85 13.78
N LYS A 118 2.70 -14.00 14.33
CA LYS A 118 1.80 -15.05 14.84
C LYS A 118 1.00 -14.54 16.04
N GLN A 119 1.63 -13.81 16.96
CA GLN A 119 0.93 -13.19 18.09
C GLN A 119 -0.09 -12.13 17.62
N ILE A 120 0.26 -11.28 16.65
CA ILE A 120 -0.66 -10.30 16.07
C ILE A 120 -1.80 -11.00 15.30
N ALA A 121 -1.53 -12.15 14.68
CA ALA A 121 -2.55 -12.95 13.99
C ALA A 121 -3.47 -13.72 14.94
N GLY A 122 -3.11 -13.83 16.23
CA GLY A 122 -3.86 -14.58 17.24
C GLY A 122 -3.60 -16.10 17.20
N THR A 123 -2.56 -16.55 16.48
CA THR A 123 -2.16 -17.97 16.40
C THR A 123 -1.23 -18.38 17.54
N GLU A 124 -0.62 -17.41 18.23
CA GLU A 124 0.16 -17.60 19.44
C GLU A 124 -0.31 -16.68 20.56
N PRO A 125 -0.20 -17.09 21.84
CA PRO A 125 -0.58 -16.26 22.98
C PRO A 125 0.31 -15.02 23.07
N ILE A 126 -0.30 -13.88 23.39
CA ILE A 126 0.42 -12.61 23.53
C ILE A 126 1.16 -12.64 24.87
N ARG A 127 2.46 -12.39 24.85
CA ARG A 127 3.25 -12.17 26.05
C ARG A 127 3.02 -10.74 26.57
N PRO A 128 2.52 -10.53 27.81
CA PRO A 128 2.16 -9.19 28.29
C PRO A 128 3.31 -8.17 28.17
N ARG A 129 4.53 -8.56 28.48
CA ARG A 129 5.74 -7.72 28.38
C ARG A 129 6.03 -7.22 26.95
N ARG A 130 5.57 -7.95 25.92
CA ARG A 130 5.78 -7.60 24.49
C ARG A 130 4.62 -6.82 23.88
N LEU A 131 3.51 -6.69 24.60
CA LEU A 131 2.30 -6.04 24.08
C LEU A 131 2.54 -4.60 23.57
N PRO A 132 3.29 -3.71 24.26
CA PRO A 132 3.56 -2.36 23.77
C PRO A 132 4.29 -2.37 22.42
N VAL A 133 5.27 -3.26 22.26
CA VAL A 133 6.03 -3.41 20.98
C VAL A 133 5.13 -3.91 19.87
N LEU A 134 4.27 -4.91 20.15
CA LEU A 134 3.32 -5.43 19.16
C LEU A 134 2.32 -4.35 18.71
N LEU A 135 1.83 -3.53 19.64
CA LEU A 135 0.95 -2.40 19.30
C LEU A 135 1.67 -1.38 18.40
N ALA A 136 2.92 -1.06 18.70
CA ALA A 136 3.73 -0.16 17.88
C ALA A 136 4.00 -0.73 16.46
N ILE A 137 4.33 -2.02 16.34
CA ILE A 137 4.48 -2.72 15.06
C ILE A 137 3.18 -2.61 14.24
N VAL A 138 2.03 -2.84 14.86
CA VAL A 138 0.73 -2.79 14.20
C VAL A 138 0.40 -1.37 13.74
N ARG A 139 0.67 -0.34 14.56
CA ARG A 139 0.51 1.08 14.20
C ARG A 139 1.40 1.44 13.01
N GLN A 140 2.67 1.06 13.06
CA GLN A 140 3.63 1.30 12.00
C GLN A 140 3.22 0.61 10.69
N LYS A 141 2.80 -0.66 10.74
CA LYS A 141 2.28 -1.37 9.57
C LYS A 141 1.05 -0.68 8.95
N ARG A 142 0.12 -0.17 9.77
CA ARG A 142 -1.03 0.57 9.26
C ARG A 142 -0.63 1.87 8.54
N ARG A 143 0.37 2.58 9.06
CA ARG A 143 0.91 3.80 8.43
C ARG A 143 1.54 3.47 7.08
N ASN A 144 2.43 2.48 7.05
CA ASN A 144 3.13 2.07 5.83
C ASN A 144 2.17 1.53 4.76
N ALA A 145 1.13 0.79 5.18
CA ALA A 145 0.12 0.28 4.26
C ALA A 145 -0.64 1.39 3.54
N LEU A 146 -0.97 2.49 4.25
CA LEU A 146 -1.63 3.65 3.63
C LEU A 146 -0.72 4.35 2.63
N SER A 147 0.53 4.63 3.01
CA SER A 147 1.51 5.26 2.12
C SER A 147 1.78 4.42 0.87
N GLY A 148 1.96 3.12 1.06
CA GLY A 148 2.16 2.20 -0.05
C GLY A 148 0.97 2.15 -1.00
N ALA A 149 -0.25 2.12 -0.49
CA ALA A 149 -1.46 2.11 -1.30
C ALA A 149 -1.57 3.37 -2.18
N VAL A 150 -1.22 4.54 -1.65
CA VAL A 150 -1.25 5.81 -2.40
C VAL A 150 -0.22 5.82 -3.52
N VAL A 151 1.04 5.55 -3.18
CA VAL A 151 2.13 5.55 -4.16
C VAL A 151 1.86 4.56 -5.29
N LEU A 152 1.44 3.34 -4.94
CA LEU A 152 1.13 2.31 -5.92
C LEU A 152 -0.11 2.63 -6.77
N SER A 153 -1.06 3.42 -6.26
CA SER A 153 -2.17 3.92 -7.08
C SER A 153 -1.67 4.80 -8.23
N GLY A 154 -0.71 5.68 -7.95
CA GLY A 154 -0.06 6.49 -9.00
C GLY A 154 0.64 5.61 -10.04
N VAL A 155 1.38 4.59 -9.58
CA VAL A 155 2.04 3.63 -10.49
C VAL A 155 1.02 2.87 -11.35
N ALA A 156 -0.11 2.45 -10.78
CA ALA A 156 -1.15 1.76 -11.53
C ALA A 156 -1.77 2.65 -12.62
N LEU A 157 -2.02 3.94 -12.31
CA LEU A 157 -2.51 4.90 -13.31
C LEU A 157 -1.50 5.11 -14.46
N LEU A 158 -0.20 5.19 -14.13
CA LEU A 158 0.86 5.27 -15.14
C LEU A 158 0.91 4.01 -16.01
N ALA A 159 0.75 2.84 -15.42
CA ALA A 159 0.71 1.58 -16.16
C ALA A 159 -0.49 1.53 -17.12
N VAL A 160 -1.67 1.97 -16.68
CA VAL A 160 -2.87 2.08 -17.54
C VAL A 160 -2.62 3.07 -18.69
N SER A 161 -2.11 4.26 -18.38
CA SER A 161 -1.78 5.28 -19.39
C SER A 161 -0.82 4.74 -20.46
N SER A 162 0.22 4.01 -20.02
CA SER A 162 1.21 3.39 -20.92
C SER A 162 0.60 2.25 -21.74
N GLY A 163 -0.36 1.50 -21.19
CA GLY A 163 -1.10 0.46 -21.91
C GLY A 163 -1.96 1.03 -23.03
N ILE A 164 -2.58 2.20 -22.83
CA ILE A 164 -3.35 2.90 -23.87
C ILE A 164 -2.45 3.32 -25.02
N ALA A 165 -1.23 3.79 -24.71
CA ALA A 165 -0.27 4.26 -25.72
C ALA A 165 0.34 3.14 -26.55
N SER A 166 0.24 1.89 -26.13
CA SER A 166 0.95 0.78 -26.74
C SER A 166 0.15 0.11 -27.84
N ASP A 167 0.72 0.03 -29.03
CA ASP A 167 0.16 -0.73 -30.17
C ASP A 167 0.60 -2.20 -30.14
N ALA A 168 1.54 -2.58 -29.24
CA ALA A 168 2.05 -3.93 -29.13
C ALA A 168 1.23 -4.78 -28.13
N THR A 169 0.67 -5.87 -28.63
CA THR A 169 -0.12 -6.83 -27.82
C THR A 169 0.64 -7.33 -26.58
N PHE A 170 1.93 -7.59 -26.71
CA PHE A 170 2.78 -8.02 -25.59
C PHE A 170 2.81 -6.98 -24.46
N THR A 171 2.94 -5.71 -24.81
CA THR A 171 2.99 -4.60 -23.84
C THR A 171 1.64 -4.44 -23.13
N ALA A 172 0.53 -4.58 -23.87
CA ALA A 172 -0.81 -4.57 -23.27
C ALA A 172 -1.00 -5.70 -22.26
N ILE A 173 -0.54 -6.91 -22.55
CA ILE A 173 -0.56 -8.05 -21.62
C ILE A 173 0.27 -7.75 -20.36
N LEU A 174 1.47 -7.20 -20.51
CA LEU A 174 2.35 -6.86 -19.40
C LEU A 174 1.71 -5.85 -18.44
N TYR A 175 1.13 -4.78 -18.98
CA TYR A 175 0.43 -3.77 -18.18
C TYR A 175 -0.84 -4.32 -17.53
N SER A 176 -1.56 -5.22 -18.20
CA SER A 176 -2.70 -5.94 -17.63
C SER A 176 -2.29 -6.78 -16.41
N ALA A 177 -1.21 -7.52 -16.53
CA ALA A 177 -0.66 -8.31 -15.43
C ALA A 177 -0.23 -7.41 -14.25
N ALA A 178 0.38 -6.25 -14.52
CA ALA A 178 0.75 -5.28 -13.49
C ALA A 178 -0.47 -4.73 -12.74
N VAL A 179 -1.56 -4.41 -13.43
CA VAL A 179 -2.81 -3.94 -12.82
C VAL A 179 -3.45 -5.03 -11.96
N ILE A 180 -3.50 -6.28 -12.45
CA ILE A 180 -4.01 -7.42 -11.67
C ILE A 180 -3.17 -7.60 -10.40
N GLY A 181 -1.85 -7.61 -10.52
CA GLY A 181 -0.93 -7.69 -9.37
C GLY A 181 -1.19 -6.57 -8.35
N PHE A 182 -1.45 -5.37 -8.83
CA PHE A 182 -1.80 -4.24 -7.98
C PHE A 182 -3.13 -4.44 -7.24
N VAL A 183 -4.18 -4.92 -7.92
CA VAL A 183 -5.48 -5.21 -7.28
C VAL A 183 -5.32 -6.26 -6.17
N VAL A 184 -4.56 -7.33 -6.44
CA VAL A 184 -4.24 -8.36 -5.44
C VAL A 184 -3.49 -7.76 -4.25
N TYR A 185 -2.46 -6.94 -4.51
CA TYR A 185 -1.71 -6.24 -3.46
C TYR A 185 -2.62 -5.35 -2.61
N LEU A 186 -3.51 -4.57 -3.24
CA LEU A 186 -4.45 -3.71 -2.54
C LEU A 186 -5.42 -4.52 -1.66
N ALA A 187 -5.97 -5.61 -2.18
CA ALA A 187 -6.87 -6.48 -1.42
C ALA A 187 -6.17 -7.08 -0.18
N THR A 188 -4.92 -7.53 -0.33
CA THR A 188 -4.11 -8.04 0.79
C THR A 188 -3.79 -6.95 1.81
N THR A 189 -3.46 -5.75 1.35
CA THR A 189 -3.17 -4.57 2.19
C THR A 189 -4.40 -4.14 2.99
N VAL A 190 -5.59 -4.07 2.36
CA VAL A 190 -6.85 -3.75 3.05
C VAL A 190 -7.19 -4.81 4.10
N ARG A 191 -6.99 -6.10 3.80
CA ARG A 191 -7.19 -7.19 4.77
C ARG A 191 -6.23 -7.04 5.97
N ALA A 192 -4.95 -6.77 5.71
CA ALA A 192 -3.95 -6.54 6.75
C ALA A 192 -4.29 -5.31 7.60
N TYR A 193 -4.70 -4.21 6.97
CA TYR A 193 -5.14 -2.99 7.64
C TYR A 193 -6.34 -3.22 8.58
N ARG A 194 -7.34 -4.00 8.11
CA ARG A 194 -8.53 -4.35 8.92
C ARG A 194 -8.17 -5.26 10.09
N ARG A 195 -7.27 -6.25 9.89
CA ARG A 195 -6.77 -7.12 10.97
C ARG A 195 -6.01 -6.30 12.02
N ALA A 196 -5.11 -5.44 11.60
CA ALA A 196 -4.39 -4.52 12.46
C ALA A 196 -5.33 -3.62 13.27
N GLY A 197 -6.40 -3.11 12.65
CA GLY A 197 -7.42 -2.32 13.35
C GLY A 197 -8.17 -3.08 14.43
N ARG A 198 -8.49 -4.35 14.19
CA ARG A 198 -9.12 -5.22 15.19
C ARG A 198 -8.20 -5.48 16.38
N PHE A 199 -6.94 -5.82 16.11
CA PHE A 199 -5.92 -6.03 17.14
C PHE A 199 -5.77 -4.81 18.06
N LEU A 200 -5.67 -3.60 17.48
CA LEU A 200 -5.57 -2.35 18.24
C LEU A 200 -6.81 -2.12 19.11
N LYS A 201 -8.01 -2.34 18.58
CA LYS A 201 -9.26 -2.17 19.36
C LYS A 201 -9.34 -3.12 20.55
N GLN A 202 -8.84 -4.34 20.40
CA GLN A 202 -8.90 -5.34 21.46
C GLN A 202 -7.87 -5.11 22.57
N HIS A 203 -6.66 -4.63 22.23
CA HIS A 203 -5.53 -4.64 23.17
C HIS A 203 -5.05 -3.23 23.59
N ALA A 204 -5.38 -2.14 22.85
CA ALA A 204 -4.96 -0.81 23.24
C ALA A 204 -5.52 -0.32 24.59
N PRO A 205 -6.77 -0.66 24.99
CA PRO A 205 -7.28 -0.29 26.31
C PRO A 205 -6.50 -0.94 27.46
N ALA A 206 -6.10 -2.21 27.30
CA ALA A 206 -5.34 -2.94 28.31
C ALA A 206 -3.94 -2.36 28.54
N ALA A 207 -3.29 -1.86 27.49
CA ALA A 207 -1.97 -1.23 27.58
C ALA A 207 -1.97 0.16 28.23
N LYS A 208 -3.13 0.81 28.38
CA LYS A 208 -3.26 2.08 29.12
C LYS A 208 -3.55 1.89 30.61
N ALA A 209 -3.93 0.69 31.01
CA ALA A 209 -4.28 0.33 32.38
C ALA A 209 -3.11 -0.32 33.16
N SER A 210 -2.03 -0.68 32.48
CA SER A 210 -0.79 -1.22 33.05
C SER A 210 0.29 -0.16 33.17
#